data_71a964b75ba3a1fa326459205ab7c08e
#
_entry.id   71a964b75ba3a1fa326459205ab7c08e
#
_cell.length_a   1.000
_cell.length_b   1.000
_cell.length_c   1.000
_cell.angle_alpha   90.00
_cell.angle_beta   90.00
_cell.angle_gamma   90.00
#
_symmetry.space_group_name_H-M   'P 1'
#
loop_
_entity.id
_entity.type
_entity.pdbx_description
1 polymer ?
#
loop_
_entity_poly.entity_id
_entity_poly.type
_entity_poly.pdbx_seq_one_letter_code
_entity_poly.pdbx_strand_id
1 'polypeptide(L)'
;MFYEQDWILRQISIIIKFIRSLLSKESKVYEQDEEQTVLKEEIEKLIELNRLKEANSLIVKTSKDKDVLALGLWFYDLLNDLSDKRLEEGALAREDILKGLRTLLYNSDRVDNSVVDIIIDKY
;
A
#
# COMPACT_ATOMS: atom_id res chain seq x y z
N MET A 1 -20.38 9.76 0.12
CA MET A 1 -21.10 8.82 -0.28
C MET A 1 -20.57 7.44 -0.13
N PHE A 2 -21.41 6.61 0.45
CA PHE A 2 -21.05 5.26 0.82
C PHE A 2 -20.65 4.38 -0.36
N TYR A 3 -21.28 4.60 -1.52
CA TYR A 3 -21.04 3.78 -2.69
C TYR A 3 -19.64 3.94 -3.25
N GLU A 4 -19.13 5.17 -3.28
CA GLU A 4 -17.81 5.45 -3.80
C GLU A 4 -16.72 4.86 -2.91
N GLN A 5 -16.90 4.94 -1.60
CA GLN A 5 -15.94 4.40 -0.65
C GLN A 5 -15.90 2.89 -0.69
N ASP A 6 -17.06 2.23 -0.79
CA ASP A 6 -17.11 0.77 -0.91
C ASP A 6 -16.44 0.29 -2.18
N TRP A 7 -16.65 1.01 -3.27
CA TRP A 7 -16.06 0.67 -4.55
C TRP A 7 -14.53 0.77 -4.50
N ILE A 8 -14.02 1.87 -3.95
CA ILE A 8 -12.59 2.08 -3.82
C ILE A 8 -11.96 1.01 -2.91
N LEU A 9 -12.62 0.71 -1.81
CA LEU A 9 -12.17 -0.32 -0.87
C LEU A 9 -12.02 -1.67 -1.57
N ARG A 10 -12.99 -2.04 -2.38
CA ARG A 10 -12.95 -3.29 -3.15
C ARG A 10 -11.84 -3.28 -4.17
N GLN A 11 -11.64 -2.16 -4.87
CA GLN A 11 -10.56 -2.03 -5.83
C GLN A 11 -9.20 -2.22 -5.19
N ILE A 12 -8.98 -1.55 -4.06
CA ILE A 12 -7.73 -1.67 -3.33
C ILE A 12 -7.48 -3.12 -2.95
N SER A 13 -8.49 -3.80 -2.41
CA SER A 13 -8.40 -5.20 -2.01
C SER A 13 -8.06 -6.10 -3.20
N ILE A 14 -8.73 -5.90 -4.32
CA ILE A 14 -8.50 -6.70 -5.54
C ILE A 14 -7.07 -6.51 -6.06
N ILE A 15 -6.62 -5.26 -6.11
CA ILE A 15 -5.27 -4.95 -6.58
C ILE A 15 -4.23 -5.63 -5.69
N ILE A 16 -4.38 -5.50 -4.38
CA ILE A 16 -3.43 -6.09 -3.43
C ILE A 16 -3.40 -7.62 -3.57
N LYS A 17 -4.55 -8.26 -3.64
CA LYS A 17 -4.62 -9.71 -3.81
C LYS A 17 -3.99 -10.16 -5.11
N PHE A 18 -4.24 -9.41 -6.20
CA PHE A 18 -3.68 -9.73 -7.49
C PHE A 18 -2.15 -9.65 -7.46
N ILE A 19 -1.61 -8.57 -6.90
CA ILE A 19 -0.15 -8.39 -6.82
C ILE A 19 0.47 -9.47 -5.93
N ARG A 20 -0.14 -9.78 -4.80
CA ARG A 20 0.35 -10.87 -3.93
C ARG A 20 0.37 -12.20 -4.65
N SER A 21 -0.64 -12.46 -5.48
CA SER A 21 -0.68 -13.68 -6.29
C SER A 21 0.47 -13.74 -7.28
N LEU A 22 0.80 -12.64 -7.93
CA LEU A 22 1.95 -12.57 -8.84
C LEU A 22 3.26 -12.82 -8.10
N LEU A 23 3.43 -12.18 -6.93
CA LEU A 23 4.66 -12.30 -6.15
C LEU A 23 4.84 -13.69 -5.56
N SER A 24 3.76 -14.37 -5.21
CA SER A 24 3.84 -15.71 -4.60
C SER A 24 4.40 -16.75 -5.56
N LYS A 25 4.40 -16.47 -6.87
CA LYS A 25 4.97 -17.36 -7.87
C LYS A 25 6.49 -17.22 -7.96
N GLU A 26 7.03 -16.18 -7.37
CA GLU A 26 8.46 -15.99 -7.31
C GLU A 26 9.01 -16.67 -6.06
N SER A 27 10.03 -17.51 -6.25
CA SER A 27 10.57 -18.29 -5.14
C SER A 27 11.42 -17.48 -4.17
N LYS A 28 11.78 -16.27 -4.53
CA LYS A 28 12.57 -15.39 -3.67
C LYS A 28 11.65 -14.41 -3.00
N VAL A 29 11.03 -14.87 -1.95
CA VAL A 29 10.10 -14.03 -1.26
C VAL A 29 10.75 -13.49 -0.01
N TYR A 30 10.74 -12.20 0.17
CA TYR A 30 10.63 -11.57 1.48
C TYR A 30 11.73 -11.90 2.49
N GLU A 31 12.98 -11.74 2.11
CA GLU A 31 13.94 -11.55 3.16
C GLU A 31 13.78 -10.12 3.63
N GLN A 32 13.10 -9.96 4.74
CA GLN A 32 13.06 -8.67 5.42
C GLN A 32 14.44 -8.43 6.00
N ASP A 33 15.15 -7.48 5.44
CA ASP A 33 16.39 -7.04 6.03
C ASP A 33 16.12 -6.17 7.26
N GLU A 34 17.17 -5.83 7.99
CA GLU A 34 17.03 -5.04 9.22
C GLU A 34 16.43 -3.66 8.95
N GLU A 35 16.75 -3.06 7.82
CA GLU A 35 16.23 -1.75 7.43
C GLU A 35 14.71 -1.78 7.26
N GLN A 36 14.19 -2.84 6.65
CA GLN A 36 12.75 -2.98 6.49
C GLN A 36 12.05 -3.25 7.80
N THR A 37 12.69 -3.98 8.70
CA THR A 37 12.15 -4.22 10.04
C THR A 37 12.04 -2.91 10.82
N VAL A 38 13.07 -2.08 10.78
CA VAL A 38 13.06 -0.77 11.46
C VAL A 38 11.99 0.13 10.84
N LEU A 39 11.89 0.15 9.53
CA LEU A 39 10.88 0.93 8.83
C LEU A 39 9.46 0.48 9.21
N LYS A 40 9.24 -0.83 9.28
CA LYS A 40 7.94 -1.38 9.68
C LYS A 40 7.57 -0.93 11.09
N GLU A 41 8.52 -1.00 12.03
CA GLU A 41 8.28 -0.55 13.40
C GLU A 41 7.92 0.93 13.47
N GLU A 42 8.61 1.76 12.69
CA GLU A 42 8.33 3.18 12.61
C GLU A 42 6.91 3.44 12.07
N ILE A 43 6.53 2.71 11.03
CA ILE A 43 5.19 2.82 10.46
C ILE A 43 4.12 2.36 11.46
N GLU A 44 4.38 1.27 12.18
CA GLU A 44 3.46 0.79 13.21
C GLU A 44 3.24 1.85 14.30
N LYS A 45 4.28 2.55 14.71
CA LYS A 45 4.16 3.64 15.68
C LYS A 45 3.31 4.80 15.14
N LEU A 46 3.51 5.15 13.88
CA LEU A 46 2.70 6.19 13.24
C LEU A 46 1.23 5.78 13.16
N ILE A 47 0.96 4.51 12.87
CA ILE A 47 -0.41 4.00 12.84
C ILE A 47 -1.04 4.06 14.23
N GLU A 48 -0.29 3.67 15.27
CA GLU A 48 -0.78 3.73 16.66
C GLU A 48 -1.15 5.15 17.07
N LEU A 49 -0.36 6.13 16.62
CA LEU A 49 -0.60 7.55 16.87
C LEU A 49 -1.65 8.14 15.94
N ASN A 50 -2.18 7.33 15.06
CA ASN A 50 -3.12 7.70 14.01
C ASN A 50 -2.58 8.80 13.07
N ARG A 51 -1.29 8.79 12.84
CA ARG A 51 -0.60 9.69 11.91
C ARG A 51 -0.48 9.00 10.55
N LEU A 52 -1.62 8.68 9.97
CA LEU A 52 -1.70 7.87 8.77
C LEU A 52 -1.13 8.57 7.54
N LYS A 53 -1.35 9.86 7.43
CA LYS A 53 -0.81 10.65 6.32
C LYS A 53 0.71 10.64 6.32
N GLU A 54 1.32 10.77 7.49
CA GLU A 54 2.78 10.70 7.62
C GLU A 54 3.32 9.33 7.26
N ALA A 55 2.63 8.27 7.71
CA ALA A 55 3.02 6.90 7.40
C ALA A 55 2.96 6.66 5.89
N ASN A 56 1.90 7.13 5.23
CA ASN A 56 1.77 7.03 3.79
C ASN A 56 2.90 7.74 3.05
N SER A 57 3.22 8.97 3.48
CA SER A 57 4.31 9.73 2.89
C SER A 57 5.65 9.04 3.04
N LEU A 58 5.89 8.40 4.19
CA LEU A 58 7.12 7.66 4.45
C LEU A 58 7.27 6.47 3.50
N ILE A 59 6.20 5.69 3.32
CA ILE A 59 6.20 4.55 2.40
C ILE A 59 6.47 4.99 0.96
N VAL A 60 5.74 6.00 0.50
CA VAL A 60 5.88 6.48 -0.88
C VAL A 60 7.28 7.02 -1.13
N LYS A 61 7.81 7.79 -0.20
CA LYS A 61 9.14 8.36 -0.32
C LYS A 61 10.21 7.26 -0.35
N THR A 62 10.10 6.30 0.54
CA THR A 62 11.07 5.20 0.62
C THR A 62 11.04 4.33 -0.62
N SER A 63 9.86 4.13 -1.21
CA SER A 63 9.70 3.30 -2.41
C SER A 63 10.49 3.81 -3.62
N LYS A 64 10.87 5.07 -3.63
CA LYS A 64 11.68 5.63 -4.70
C LYS A 64 13.13 5.15 -4.66
N ASP A 65 13.62 4.83 -3.48
CA ASP A 65 15.03 4.50 -3.27
C ASP A 65 15.26 3.03 -2.98
N LYS A 66 14.26 2.34 -2.45
CA LYS A 66 14.37 0.95 -1.99
C LYS A 66 13.16 0.14 -2.39
N ASP A 67 13.36 -1.17 -2.52
CA ASP A 67 12.25 -2.09 -2.76
C ASP A 67 11.53 -2.35 -1.44
N VAL A 68 10.39 -1.70 -1.29
CA VAL A 68 9.52 -1.88 -0.11
C VAL A 68 8.13 -2.37 -0.53
N LEU A 69 8.07 -3.11 -1.65
CA LEU A 69 6.78 -3.56 -2.19
C LEU A 69 6.00 -4.39 -1.19
N ALA A 70 6.62 -5.41 -0.59
CA ALA A 70 5.93 -6.28 0.36
C ALA A 70 5.45 -5.50 1.59
N LEU A 71 6.30 -4.62 2.11
CA LEU A 71 5.96 -3.78 3.25
C LEU A 71 4.83 -2.82 2.90
N GLY A 72 4.89 -2.21 1.73
CA GLY A 72 3.84 -1.30 1.28
C GLY A 72 2.51 -1.99 1.07
N LEU A 73 2.50 -3.20 0.53
CA LEU A 73 1.27 -3.98 0.38
C LEU A 73 0.66 -4.29 1.74
N TRP A 74 1.48 -4.70 2.70
CA TRP A 74 1.02 -4.90 4.08
C TRP A 74 0.40 -3.63 4.65
N PHE A 75 1.06 -2.50 4.46
CA PHE A 75 0.60 -1.22 4.97
C PHE A 75 -0.74 -0.81 4.36
N TYR A 76 -0.86 -0.85 3.04
CA TYR A 76 -2.10 -0.44 2.38
C TYR A 76 -3.25 -1.40 2.64
N ASP A 77 -2.96 -2.68 2.78
CA ASP A 77 -3.98 -3.66 3.16
C ASP A 77 -4.53 -3.36 4.56
N LEU A 78 -3.63 -3.06 5.49
CA LEU A 78 -4.01 -2.68 6.85
C LEU A 78 -4.85 -1.40 6.85
N LEU A 79 -4.42 -0.37 6.12
CA LEU A 79 -5.18 0.88 6.01
C LEU A 79 -6.58 0.65 5.45
N ASN A 80 -6.67 -0.23 4.46
CA ASN A 80 -7.94 -0.51 3.80
C ASN A 80 -8.95 -1.15 4.76
N ASP A 81 -8.48 -1.84 5.79
CA ASP A 81 -9.32 -2.47 6.80
C ASP A 81 -9.73 -1.50 7.92
N LEU A 82 -9.15 -0.33 7.99
CA LEU A 82 -9.51 0.65 9.01
C LEU A 82 -10.89 1.26 8.74
N SER A 83 -11.57 1.68 9.81
CA SER A 83 -12.84 2.36 9.67
C SER A 83 -12.69 3.71 8.97
N ASP A 84 -13.76 4.17 8.35
CA ASP A 84 -13.77 5.48 7.71
C ASP A 84 -13.46 6.60 8.71
N LYS A 85 -13.98 6.46 9.93
CA LYS A 85 -13.74 7.42 11.00
C LYS A 85 -12.24 7.52 11.32
N ARG A 86 -11.58 6.38 11.45
CA ARG A 86 -10.16 6.35 11.78
C ARG A 86 -9.31 6.92 10.66
N LEU A 87 -9.66 6.64 9.41
CA LEU A 87 -8.97 7.21 8.26
C LEU A 87 -9.12 8.72 8.24
N GLU A 88 -10.33 9.23 8.48
CA GLU A 88 -10.60 10.65 8.53
C GLU A 88 -9.78 11.34 9.63
N GLU A 89 -9.76 10.76 10.82
CA GLU A 89 -8.96 11.28 11.94
C GLU A 89 -7.48 11.29 11.62
N GLY A 90 -7.01 10.33 10.83
CA GLY A 90 -5.62 10.25 10.38
C GLY A 90 -5.32 11.11 9.16
N ALA A 91 -6.27 11.92 8.71
CA ALA A 91 -6.15 12.81 7.56
C ALA A 91 -5.84 12.07 6.26
N LEU A 92 -6.38 10.87 6.09
CA LEU A 92 -6.14 10.03 4.92
C LEU A 92 -7.46 9.55 4.33
N ALA A 93 -7.69 9.89 3.07
CA ALA A 93 -8.85 9.39 2.33
C ALA A 93 -8.53 8.06 1.67
N ARG A 94 -9.54 7.26 1.33
CA ARG A 94 -9.33 6.00 0.61
C ARG A 94 -8.71 6.23 -0.77
N GLU A 95 -9.01 7.36 -1.38
CA GLU A 95 -8.38 7.75 -2.64
C GLU A 95 -6.88 7.91 -2.49
N ASP A 96 -6.44 8.40 -1.35
CA ASP A 96 -5.00 8.53 -1.05
C ASP A 96 -4.33 7.16 -0.93
N ILE A 97 -5.05 6.18 -0.39
CA ILE A 97 -4.57 4.79 -0.33
C ILE A 97 -4.36 4.26 -1.74
N LEU A 98 -5.33 4.46 -2.60
CA LEU A 98 -5.24 4.00 -3.99
C LEU A 98 -4.08 4.69 -4.73
N LYS A 99 -3.91 5.99 -4.54
CA LYS A 99 -2.80 6.75 -5.14
C LYS A 99 -1.44 6.27 -4.62
N GLY A 100 -1.34 6.04 -3.32
CA GLY A 100 -0.12 5.53 -2.71
C GLY A 100 0.23 4.16 -3.22
N LEU A 101 -0.75 3.29 -3.32
CA LEU A 101 -0.57 1.93 -3.86
C LEU A 101 -0.09 1.99 -5.31
N ARG A 102 -0.70 2.85 -6.13
CA ARG A 102 -0.28 3.05 -7.52
C ARG A 102 1.19 3.46 -7.59
N THR A 103 1.57 4.46 -6.80
CA THR A 103 2.94 4.95 -6.76
C THR A 103 3.91 3.87 -6.33
N LEU A 104 3.55 3.10 -5.31
CA LEU A 104 4.34 1.97 -4.84
C LEU A 104 4.60 0.97 -5.97
N LEU A 105 3.56 0.63 -6.72
CA LEU A 105 3.66 -0.34 -7.81
C LEU A 105 4.54 0.19 -8.96
N TYR A 106 4.38 1.46 -9.33
CA TYR A 106 5.20 2.06 -10.37
C TYR A 106 6.68 2.15 -9.97
N ASN A 107 6.96 2.34 -8.71
CA ASN A 107 8.33 2.45 -8.21
C ASN A 107 8.99 1.08 -8.02
N SER A 108 8.22 0.00 -8.09
CA SER A 108 8.75 -1.36 -7.90
C SER A 108 9.26 -1.95 -9.22
N ASP A 109 10.43 -2.54 -9.19
CA ASP A 109 10.99 -3.26 -10.33
C ASP A 109 10.37 -4.65 -10.50
N ARG A 110 9.62 -5.12 -9.52
CA ARG A 110 9.02 -6.45 -9.55
C ARG A 110 7.74 -6.53 -10.36
N VAL A 111 7.10 -5.39 -10.61
CA VAL A 111 5.85 -5.34 -11.37
C VAL A 111 6.07 -4.47 -12.59
N ASP A 112 5.79 -5.04 -13.77
CA ASP A 112 5.90 -4.32 -15.03
C ASP A 112 4.89 -3.16 -15.04
N ASN A 113 5.33 -1.98 -15.46
CA ASN A 113 4.47 -0.81 -15.53
C ASN A 113 3.26 -1.02 -16.41
N SER A 114 3.38 -1.81 -17.47
CA SER A 114 2.24 -2.13 -18.33
C SER A 114 1.17 -2.92 -17.58
N VAL A 115 1.60 -3.81 -16.68
CA VAL A 115 0.68 -4.56 -15.82
C VAL A 115 -0.01 -3.61 -14.83
N VAL A 116 0.76 -2.68 -14.25
CA VAL A 116 0.21 -1.68 -13.32
C VAL A 116 -0.87 -0.86 -14.02
N ASP A 117 -0.60 -0.40 -15.24
CA ASP A 117 -1.55 0.39 -16.02
C ASP A 117 -2.86 -0.38 -16.26
N ILE A 118 -2.74 -1.65 -16.62
CA ILE A 118 -3.92 -2.50 -16.85
C ILE A 118 -4.73 -2.65 -15.58
N ILE A 119 -4.08 -2.94 -14.47
CA ILE A 119 -4.75 -3.15 -13.18
C ILE A 119 -5.46 -1.88 -12.72
N ILE A 120 -4.77 -0.76 -12.77
CA ILE A 120 -5.31 0.51 -12.27
C ILE A 120 -6.45 1.01 -13.16
N ASP A 121 -6.30 0.93 -14.47
CA ASP A 121 -7.32 1.41 -15.39
C ASP A 121 -8.55 0.50 -15.41
N LYS A 122 -8.35 -0.80 -15.19
CA LYS A 122 -9.43 -1.77 -15.26
C LYS A 122 -10.23 -1.85 -13.97
N TYR A 123 -9.60 -1.62 -12.88
CA TYR A 123 -10.20 -1.67 -11.56
C TYR A 123 -10.06 -0.34 -10.85
#